data_99513d76c9869a0eff8a933c0606da27
#
_entry.id   99513d76c9869a0eff8a933c0606da27
#
_cell.length_a   1.000
_cell.length_b   1.000
_cell.length_c   1.000
_cell.angle_alpha   90.00
_cell.angle_beta   90.00
_cell.angle_gamma   90.00
#
_symmetry.space_group_name_H-M   'P 1'
#
loop_
_entity.id
_entity.type
_entity.pdbx_description
1 polymer ?
#
loop_
_entity_poly.entity_id
_entity_poly.type
_entity_poly.pdbx_seq_one_letter_code
_entity_poly.pdbx_strand_id
1 'polypeptide(L)'
;GQGLAVEIRQVFDTPSLAELARVLTHQVKQTWQALPNLVPEGCTYITPEMLPLVTLSQDDIDRIAAKTPGGMANIQDIYPLAPLQEGILFHHHLSPDSDAYVTPAILRFESRERLDGFVAALNWVVRRHDVLRTAVLWDGLPRAVQVVHRQAEVRVRAFGQRRFASKEVALEVLQRFVHEGRFSMDLAEPPLLRLELAEAEGDEGCHALLMNHHLINDHVSLEVLIGELSQVLTGEEERLQAH
;
A
#
# COMPACT_ATOMS: atom_id res chain seq x y z
N GLY A 1 25.85 -0.74 4.37
CA GLY A 1 26.29 0.50 5.01
C GLY A 1 27.44 0.25 5.98
N GLN A 2 28.19 1.30 6.35
CA GLN A 2 29.35 1.22 7.24
C GLN A 2 28.96 1.14 8.73
N GLY A 3 27.67 0.98 9.09
CA GLY A 3 27.21 0.90 10.47
C GLY A 3 27.31 2.22 11.25
N LEU A 4 27.36 3.36 10.56
CA LEU A 4 27.36 4.67 11.17
C LEU A 4 25.94 5.22 11.25
N ALA A 5 25.59 5.86 12.37
CA ALA A 5 24.32 6.52 12.59
C ALA A 5 24.50 8.03 12.75
N VAL A 6 23.52 8.77 12.28
CA VAL A 6 23.39 10.21 12.46
C VAL A 6 21.93 10.55 12.74
N GLU A 7 21.69 11.41 13.70
CA GLU A 7 20.35 11.97 13.91
C GLU A 7 20.08 13.09 12.90
N ILE A 8 18.86 13.20 12.42
CA ILE A 8 18.47 14.22 11.44
C ILE A 8 18.87 15.63 11.91
N ARG A 9 18.69 15.94 13.20
CA ARG A 9 19.06 17.21 13.78
C ARG A 9 20.55 17.49 13.64
N GLN A 10 21.42 16.48 13.84
CA GLN A 10 22.88 16.63 13.72
C GLN A 10 23.28 17.01 12.29
N VAL A 11 22.55 16.54 11.26
CA VAL A 11 22.81 16.92 9.86
C VAL A 11 22.60 18.42 9.63
N PHE A 12 21.59 19.01 10.29
CA PHE A 12 21.32 20.45 10.16
C PHE A 12 22.21 21.31 11.08
N ASP A 13 22.63 20.78 12.22
CA ASP A 13 23.45 21.50 13.20
C ASP A 13 24.95 21.49 12.84
N THR A 14 25.37 20.63 11.88
CA THR A 14 26.78 20.52 11.47
C THR A 14 26.99 21.08 10.06
N PRO A 15 27.58 22.28 9.92
CA PRO A 15 27.69 22.98 8.65
C PRO A 15 28.69 22.38 7.65
N SER A 16 29.53 21.40 8.09
CA SER A 16 30.50 20.76 7.22
C SER A 16 30.52 19.25 7.37
N LEU A 17 30.90 18.54 6.29
CA LEU A 17 31.08 17.08 6.32
C LEU A 17 32.12 16.63 7.35
N ALA A 18 33.16 17.43 7.60
CA ALA A 18 34.19 17.14 8.59
C ALA A 18 33.66 17.20 10.03
N GLU A 19 32.75 18.12 10.32
CA GLU A 19 32.07 18.21 11.63
C GLU A 19 31.02 17.10 11.77
N LEU A 20 30.25 16.82 10.72
CA LEU A 20 29.32 15.71 10.71
C LEU A 20 30.04 14.38 10.96
N ALA A 21 31.19 14.16 10.34
CA ALA A 21 31.99 12.95 10.53
C ALA A 21 32.47 12.77 12.00
N ARG A 22 32.64 13.85 12.77
CA ARG A 22 33.03 13.78 14.19
C ARG A 22 31.88 13.42 15.11
N VAL A 23 30.63 13.73 14.72
CA VAL A 23 29.43 13.43 15.53
C VAL A 23 28.79 12.10 15.14
N LEU A 24 29.24 11.46 14.05
CA LEU A 24 28.80 10.12 13.67
C LEU A 24 29.20 9.12 14.75
N THR A 25 28.25 8.35 15.18
CA THR A 25 28.44 7.25 16.14
C THR A 25 28.22 5.91 15.47
N HIS A 26 28.84 4.86 15.98
CA HIS A 26 28.48 3.51 15.54
C HIS A 26 27.07 3.19 15.99
N GLN A 27 26.24 2.75 15.04
CA GLN A 27 24.89 2.30 15.35
C GLN A 27 24.97 1.09 16.28
N VAL A 28 24.57 1.27 17.53
CA VAL A 28 24.15 0.13 18.33
C VAL A 28 22.86 -0.35 17.65
N LYS A 29 22.87 -1.53 17.04
CA LYS A 29 21.65 -2.16 16.53
C LYS A 29 20.69 -2.27 17.70
N GLN A 30 19.78 -1.31 17.84
CA GLN A 30 18.60 -1.51 18.65
C GLN A 30 17.80 -2.60 17.94
N THR A 31 17.82 -3.79 18.48
CA THR A 31 16.90 -4.85 18.09
C THR A 31 15.50 -4.43 18.56
N TRP A 32 14.75 -3.80 17.69
CA TRP A 32 13.34 -3.57 17.92
C TRP A 32 12.66 -4.93 17.96
N GLN A 33 12.08 -5.27 19.09
CA GLN A 33 11.22 -6.44 19.20
C GLN A 33 9.81 -5.95 18.88
N ALA A 34 9.26 -6.44 17.76
CA ALA A 34 7.87 -6.17 17.43
C ALA A 34 6.97 -6.70 18.56
N LEU A 35 5.95 -5.92 18.94
CA LEU A 35 4.94 -6.41 19.86
C LEU A 35 4.21 -7.60 19.21
N PRO A 36 3.92 -8.65 19.97
CA PRO A 36 3.18 -9.79 19.44
C PRO A 36 1.77 -9.34 19.03
N ASN A 37 1.30 -9.84 17.89
CA ASN A 37 -0.10 -9.70 17.52
C ASN A 37 -0.95 -10.52 18.50
N LEU A 38 -1.89 -9.85 19.19
CA LEU A 38 -2.77 -10.46 20.18
C LEU A 38 -4.14 -10.90 19.59
N VAL A 39 -4.39 -10.63 18.30
CA VAL A 39 -5.60 -11.06 17.59
C VAL A 39 -5.36 -12.42 16.94
N PRO A 40 -5.88 -13.52 17.51
CA PRO A 40 -5.62 -14.88 16.99
C PRO A 40 -6.16 -15.06 15.58
N GLU A 41 -5.57 -16.00 14.84
CA GLU A 41 -6.14 -16.43 13.57
C GLU A 41 -7.54 -17.03 13.78
N GLY A 42 -8.49 -16.65 12.89
CA GLY A 42 -9.88 -17.07 13.02
C GLY A 42 -10.67 -16.38 14.14
N CYS A 43 -10.12 -15.34 14.76
CA CYS A 43 -10.80 -14.57 15.78
C CYS A 43 -12.09 -13.96 15.22
N THR A 44 -13.22 -14.24 15.91
CA THR A 44 -14.55 -13.71 15.54
C THR A 44 -15.01 -12.60 16.47
N TYR A 45 -14.27 -12.29 17.54
CA TYR A 45 -14.55 -11.25 18.50
C TYR A 45 -13.26 -10.63 19.04
N ILE A 46 -12.97 -9.40 18.61
CA ILE A 46 -11.81 -8.63 19.03
C ILE A 46 -12.21 -7.71 20.19
N THR A 47 -11.40 -7.70 21.26
CA THR A 47 -11.61 -6.81 22.41
C THR A 47 -10.54 -5.73 22.47
N PRO A 48 -10.78 -4.61 23.19
CA PRO A 48 -9.79 -3.54 23.35
C PRO A 48 -8.45 -4.01 23.88
N GLU A 49 -8.41 -5.03 24.75
CA GLU A 49 -7.19 -5.58 25.34
C GLU A 49 -6.29 -6.30 24.32
N MET A 50 -6.88 -6.73 23.19
CA MET A 50 -6.13 -7.35 22.08
C MET A 50 -5.43 -6.31 21.19
N LEU A 51 -5.67 -5.01 21.41
CA LEU A 51 -5.18 -3.90 20.58
C LEU A 51 -4.28 -2.94 21.39
N PRO A 52 -3.07 -3.39 21.78
CA PRO A 52 -2.22 -2.65 22.74
C PRO A 52 -1.70 -1.31 22.17
N LEU A 53 -1.73 -1.10 20.86
CA LEU A 53 -1.20 0.10 20.21
C LEU A 53 -2.22 1.22 20.04
N VAL A 54 -3.53 0.92 20.22
CA VAL A 54 -4.60 1.90 20.02
C VAL A 54 -5.64 1.78 21.13
N THR A 55 -6.20 2.92 21.56
CA THR A 55 -7.30 2.95 22.54
C THR A 55 -8.61 3.10 21.79
N LEU A 56 -9.39 2.03 21.75
CA LEU A 56 -10.72 1.97 21.13
C LEU A 56 -11.72 1.38 22.13
N SER A 57 -12.96 1.84 22.08
CA SER A 57 -14.08 1.17 22.77
C SER A 57 -14.53 -0.06 21.98
N GLN A 58 -15.31 -0.95 22.62
CA GLN A 58 -15.89 -2.10 21.89
C GLN A 58 -16.81 -1.62 20.76
N ASP A 59 -17.57 -0.55 20.96
CA ASP A 59 -18.41 0.06 19.93
C ASP A 59 -17.61 0.57 18.72
N ASP A 60 -16.38 1.07 18.94
CA ASP A 60 -15.50 1.48 17.85
C ASP A 60 -15.00 0.28 17.05
N ILE A 61 -14.61 -0.79 17.74
CA ILE A 61 -14.17 -2.05 17.12
C ILE A 61 -15.32 -2.66 16.30
N ASP A 62 -16.52 -2.66 16.84
CA ASP A 62 -17.70 -3.19 16.15
C ASP A 62 -18.04 -2.36 14.90
N ARG A 63 -17.88 -1.03 14.94
CA ARG A 63 -18.03 -0.16 13.76
C ARG A 63 -16.95 -0.45 12.70
N ILE A 64 -15.72 -0.66 13.12
CA ILE A 64 -14.61 -1.06 12.21
C ILE A 64 -14.95 -2.39 11.54
N ALA A 65 -15.37 -3.37 12.32
CA ALA A 65 -15.76 -4.67 11.80
C ALA A 65 -16.93 -4.61 10.82
N ALA A 66 -17.91 -3.75 11.07
CA ALA A 66 -19.05 -3.54 10.17
C ALA A 66 -18.64 -2.93 8.82
N LYS A 67 -17.55 -2.14 8.77
CA LYS A 67 -16.99 -1.56 7.55
C LYS A 67 -16.00 -2.49 6.85
N THR A 68 -15.49 -3.51 7.53
CA THR A 68 -14.50 -4.45 6.99
C THR A 68 -15.17 -5.58 6.20
N PRO A 69 -14.83 -5.80 4.93
CA PRO A 69 -15.30 -6.96 4.18
C PRO A 69 -14.94 -8.27 4.87
N GLY A 70 -15.92 -9.13 5.15
CA GLY A 70 -15.74 -10.35 5.94
C GLY A 70 -15.81 -10.13 7.45
N GLY A 71 -16.05 -8.89 7.91
CA GLY A 71 -16.26 -8.55 9.31
C GLY A 71 -15.04 -8.77 10.18
N MET A 72 -15.29 -9.03 11.47
CA MET A 72 -14.27 -9.25 12.50
C MET A 72 -13.27 -10.35 12.13
N ALA A 73 -13.73 -11.44 11.49
CA ALA A 73 -12.90 -12.57 11.09
C ALA A 73 -11.81 -12.20 10.05
N ASN A 74 -12.03 -11.13 9.28
CA ASN A 74 -11.05 -10.62 8.32
C ASN A 74 -10.10 -9.58 8.90
N ILE A 75 -10.24 -9.17 10.15
CA ILE A 75 -9.32 -8.25 10.82
C ILE A 75 -8.16 -9.05 11.42
N GLN A 76 -6.94 -8.69 11.02
CA GLN A 76 -5.71 -9.24 11.58
C GLN A 76 -5.20 -8.40 12.74
N ASP A 77 -5.23 -7.06 12.61
CA ASP A 77 -4.79 -6.12 13.63
C ASP A 77 -5.38 -4.72 13.37
N ILE A 78 -5.36 -3.87 14.41
CA ILE A 78 -5.75 -2.47 14.33
C ILE A 78 -4.73 -1.62 15.10
N TYR A 79 -4.17 -0.59 14.45
CA TYR A 79 -3.23 0.31 15.11
C TYR A 79 -3.33 1.76 14.58
N PRO A 80 -2.74 2.74 15.29
CA PRO A 80 -2.83 4.14 14.90
C PRO A 80 -2.05 4.40 13.61
N LEU A 81 -2.35 5.50 12.93
CA LEU A 81 -1.50 6.03 11.87
C LEU A 81 -0.19 6.53 12.45
N ALA A 82 0.90 6.40 11.69
CA ALA A 82 2.13 7.11 11.94
C ALA A 82 1.95 8.63 11.65
N PRO A 83 2.73 9.53 12.27
CA PRO A 83 2.58 10.97 12.08
C PRO A 83 2.60 11.42 10.60
N LEU A 84 3.43 10.80 9.76
CA LEU A 84 3.45 11.08 8.32
C LEU A 84 2.15 10.64 7.64
N GLN A 85 1.60 9.50 8.01
CA GLN A 85 0.34 9.00 7.46
C GLN A 85 -0.84 9.88 7.87
N GLU A 86 -0.85 10.44 9.08
CA GLU A 86 -1.85 11.44 9.50
C GLU A 86 -1.79 12.69 8.61
N GLY A 87 -0.59 13.16 8.26
CA GLY A 87 -0.39 14.26 7.32
C GLY A 87 -0.90 13.94 5.91
N ILE A 88 -0.63 12.74 5.41
CA ILE A 88 -1.14 12.27 4.10
C ILE A 88 -2.68 12.21 4.12
N LEU A 89 -3.28 11.63 5.17
CA LEU A 89 -4.73 11.57 5.33
C LEU A 89 -5.36 12.96 5.36
N PHE A 90 -4.73 13.92 6.05
CA PHE A 90 -5.20 15.30 6.08
C PHE A 90 -5.25 15.91 4.66
N HIS A 91 -4.20 15.70 3.85
CA HIS A 91 -4.18 16.16 2.46
C HIS A 91 -5.22 15.47 1.58
N HIS A 92 -5.44 14.17 1.77
CA HIS A 92 -6.51 13.42 1.11
C HIS A 92 -7.88 14.06 1.36
N HIS A 93 -8.17 14.49 2.60
CA HIS A 93 -9.41 15.19 2.94
C HIS A 93 -9.54 16.58 2.30
N LEU A 94 -8.43 17.29 2.11
CA LEU A 94 -8.43 18.61 1.47
C LEU A 94 -8.71 18.54 -0.03
N SER A 95 -8.34 17.45 -0.70
CA SER A 95 -8.43 17.32 -2.16
C SER A 95 -8.88 15.91 -2.55
N PRO A 96 -10.11 15.49 -2.22
CA PRO A 96 -10.56 14.11 -2.43
C PRO A 96 -10.62 13.69 -3.90
N ASP A 97 -10.79 14.64 -4.83
CA ASP A 97 -10.84 14.38 -6.27
C ASP A 97 -9.47 14.44 -6.96
N SER A 98 -8.42 14.84 -6.25
CA SER A 98 -7.05 14.99 -6.79
C SER A 98 -6.03 14.71 -5.70
N ASP A 99 -5.92 13.44 -5.32
CA ASP A 99 -5.01 12.99 -4.27
C ASP A 99 -3.57 12.93 -4.79
N ALA A 100 -2.73 13.87 -4.32
CA ALA A 100 -1.33 13.97 -4.70
C ALA A 100 -0.47 12.76 -4.25
N TYR A 101 -1.00 11.92 -3.37
CA TYR A 101 -0.32 10.74 -2.86
C TYR A 101 -0.68 9.45 -3.61
N VAL A 102 -1.48 9.54 -4.66
CA VAL A 102 -1.70 8.44 -5.60
C VAL A 102 -0.69 8.52 -6.72
N THR A 103 0.12 7.48 -6.87
CA THR A 103 1.14 7.38 -7.94
C THR A 103 0.63 6.45 -9.05
N PRO A 104 0.48 6.95 -10.30
CA PRO A 104 0.10 6.15 -11.44
C PRO A 104 1.31 5.57 -12.17
N ALA A 105 1.13 4.38 -12.75
CA ALA A 105 2.06 3.77 -13.70
C ALA A 105 1.29 3.12 -14.84
N ILE A 106 1.67 3.39 -16.10
CA ILE A 106 1.09 2.74 -17.27
C ILE A 106 1.92 1.51 -17.60
N LEU A 107 1.27 0.35 -17.61
CA LEU A 107 1.85 -0.95 -17.94
C LEU A 107 1.32 -1.41 -19.30
N ARG A 108 2.17 -2.11 -20.07
CA ARG A 108 1.78 -2.76 -21.32
C ARG A 108 1.88 -4.27 -21.18
N PHE A 109 0.85 -4.96 -21.55
CA PHE A 109 0.79 -6.41 -21.62
C PHE A 109 0.59 -6.87 -23.06
N GLU A 110 1.39 -7.83 -23.51
CA GLU A 110 1.35 -8.35 -24.87
C GLU A 110 0.23 -9.36 -25.09
N SER A 111 -0.26 -9.97 -23.98
CA SER A 111 -1.37 -10.92 -24.02
C SER A 111 -2.15 -10.90 -22.70
N ARG A 112 -3.35 -11.46 -22.73
CA ARG A 112 -4.16 -11.68 -21.54
C ARG A 112 -3.46 -12.60 -20.53
N GLU A 113 -2.77 -13.61 -20.97
CA GLU A 113 -2.01 -14.53 -20.13
C GLU A 113 -0.93 -13.78 -19.33
N ARG A 114 -0.20 -12.85 -19.96
CA ARG A 114 0.79 -12.02 -19.28
C ARG A 114 0.18 -11.14 -18.20
N LEU A 115 -0.99 -10.56 -18.48
CA LEU A 115 -1.73 -9.79 -17.49
C LEU A 115 -2.16 -10.66 -16.31
N ASP A 116 -2.76 -11.83 -16.58
CA ASP A 116 -3.27 -12.72 -15.56
C ASP A 116 -2.11 -13.24 -14.67
N GLY A 117 -0.95 -13.55 -15.26
CA GLY A 117 0.28 -13.87 -14.53
C GLY A 117 0.76 -12.72 -13.64
N PHE A 118 0.74 -11.50 -14.14
CA PHE A 118 1.09 -10.30 -13.36
C PHE A 118 0.14 -10.09 -12.18
N VAL A 119 -1.17 -10.21 -12.41
CA VAL A 119 -2.19 -10.06 -11.34
C VAL A 119 -2.04 -11.14 -10.28
N ALA A 120 -1.75 -12.38 -10.67
CA ALA A 120 -1.49 -13.48 -9.74
C ALA A 120 -0.25 -13.21 -8.89
N ALA A 121 0.85 -12.77 -9.50
CA ALA A 121 2.08 -12.40 -8.80
C ALA A 121 1.88 -11.20 -7.86
N LEU A 122 1.16 -10.16 -8.31
CA LEU A 122 0.85 -9.00 -7.49
C LEU A 122 0.01 -9.39 -6.26
N ASN A 123 -1.00 -10.25 -6.44
CA ASN A 123 -1.79 -10.76 -5.33
C ASN A 123 -0.99 -11.68 -4.39
N TRP A 124 0.01 -12.38 -4.90
CA TRP A 124 0.93 -13.14 -4.06
C TRP A 124 1.73 -12.19 -3.13
N VAL A 125 2.28 -11.09 -3.67
CA VAL A 125 2.98 -10.05 -2.90
C VAL A 125 2.03 -9.37 -1.89
N VAL A 126 0.79 -9.05 -2.29
CA VAL A 126 -0.23 -8.48 -1.39
C VAL A 126 -0.50 -9.38 -0.18
N ARG A 127 -0.63 -10.68 -0.39
CA ARG A 127 -0.84 -11.63 0.72
C ARG A 127 0.33 -11.69 1.69
N ARG A 128 1.53 -11.47 1.19
CA ARG A 128 2.77 -11.55 1.97
C ARG A 128 2.96 -10.34 2.90
N HIS A 129 2.53 -9.16 2.50
CA HIS A 129 2.80 -7.90 3.22
C HIS A 129 1.54 -7.32 3.86
N ASP A 130 1.53 -7.22 5.18
CA ASP A 130 0.41 -6.67 5.96
C ASP A 130 0.04 -5.26 5.53
N VAL A 131 1.04 -4.41 5.28
CA VAL A 131 0.84 -3.02 4.85
C VAL A 131 0.04 -2.92 3.55
N LEU A 132 0.18 -3.88 2.63
CA LEU A 132 -0.58 -3.90 1.38
C LEU A 132 -2.04 -4.31 1.58
N ARG A 133 -2.37 -4.96 2.71
CA ARG A 133 -3.72 -5.37 3.08
C ARG A 133 -4.37 -4.44 4.10
N THR A 134 -3.81 -3.23 4.25
CA THR A 134 -4.23 -2.27 5.27
C THR A 134 -5.19 -1.25 4.68
N ALA A 135 -6.35 -1.09 5.34
CA ALA A 135 -7.31 0.00 5.16
C ALA A 135 -7.02 1.14 6.13
N VAL A 136 -7.44 2.35 5.80
CA VAL A 136 -7.45 3.49 6.74
C VAL A 136 -8.89 3.91 6.99
N LEU A 137 -9.30 3.84 8.26
CA LEU A 137 -10.65 4.20 8.70
C LEU A 137 -10.59 5.35 9.69
N TRP A 138 -11.52 6.30 9.57
CA TRP A 138 -11.60 7.49 10.46
C TRP A 138 -13.03 7.89 10.80
N ASP A 139 -13.97 7.66 9.88
CA ASP A 139 -15.33 8.14 10.01
C ASP A 139 -16.09 7.46 11.18
N GLY A 140 -16.54 8.27 12.12
CA GLY A 140 -17.22 7.81 13.32
C GLY A 140 -16.29 7.20 14.39
N LEU A 141 -14.97 7.38 14.27
CA LEU A 141 -13.98 6.92 15.23
C LEU A 141 -13.34 8.10 15.99
N PRO A 142 -12.85 7.90 17.22
CA PRO A 142 -12.18 8.95 18.00
C PRO A 142 -10.87 9.42 17.37
N ARG A 143 -10.25 8.59 16.55
CA ARG A 143 -9.06 8.87 15.74
C ARG A 143 -9.01 7.96 14.52
N ALA A 144 -8.26 8.38 13.50
CA ALA A 144 -7.99 7.50 12.36
C ALA A 144 -7.13 6.29 12.77
N VAL A 145 -7.43 5.14 12.18
CA VAL A 145 -6.75 3.87 12.44
C VAL A 145 -6.39 3.15 11.14
N GLN A 146 -5.35 2.35 11.21
CA GLN A 146 -5.01 1.36 10.21
C GLN A 146 -5.66 0.03 10.62
N VAL A 147 -6.35 -0.60 9.67
CA VAL A 147 -7.00 -1.91 9.85
C VAL A 147 -6.36 -2.90 8.90
N VAL A 148 -5.59 -3.83 9.43
CA VAL A 148 -4.95 -4.89 8.64
C VAL A 148 -5.97 -5.98 8.37
N HIS A 149 -6.24 -6.23 7.08
CA HIS A 149 -7.10 -7.33 6.68
C HIS A 149 -6.29 -8.62 6.53
N ARG A 150 -6.87 -9.77 6.92
CA ARG A 150 -6.25 -11.08 6.64
C ARG A 150 -6.24 -11.39 5.15
N GLN A 151 -7.29 -10.94 4.46
CA GLN A 151 -7.46 -11.16 3.03
C GLN A 151 -7.82 -9.84 2.35
N ALA A 152 -7.05 -9.49 1.33
CA ALA A 152 -7.34 -8.43 0.38
C ALA A 152 -6.72 -8.80 -0.98
N GLU A 153 -7.37 -8.43 -2.07
CA GLU A 153 -6.93 -8.77 -3.43
C GLU A 153 -7.05 -7.58 -4.36
N VAL A 154 -6.05 -7.40 -5.20
CA VAL A 154 -6.10 -6.41 -6.29
C VAL A 154 -7.15 -6.84 -7.30
N ARG A 155 -8.16 -6.00 -7.48
CA ARG A 155 -9.20 -6.22 -8.47
C ARG A 155 -8.85 -5.51 -9.76
N VAL A 156 -8.94 -6.24 -10.87
CA VAL A 156 -8.83 -5.66 -12.20
C VAL A 156 -10.17 -5.03 -12.57
N ARG A 157 -10.17 -3.75 -12.89
CA ARG A 157 -11.36 -3.00 -13.32
C ARG A 157 -11.15 -2.54 -14.77
N ALA A 158 -12.24 -2.29 -15.52
CA ALA A 158 -12.13 -1.66 -16.82
C ALA A 158 -11.86 -0.16 -16.66
N PHE A 159 -10.91 0.38 -17.43
CA PHE A 159 -10.70 1.81 -17.54
C PHE A 159 -11.77 2.43 -18.44
N GLY A 160 -12.68 3.18 -17.85
CA GLY A 160 -13.84 3.69 -18.57
C GLY A 160 -14.90 2.62 -18.86
N GLN A 161 -15.82 2.90 -19.80
CA GLN A 161 -16.99 2.05 -20.05
C GLN A 161 -16.93 1.26 -21.37
N ARG A 162 -15.91 1.47 -22.22
CA ARG A 162 -15.84 0.88 -23.58
C ARG A 162 -14.42 0.43 -23.91
N ARG A 163 -14.33 -0.56 -24.81
CA ARG A 163 -13.08 -0.90 -25.48
C ARG A 163 -12.66 0.25 -26.40
N PHE A 164 -11.37 0.44 -26.53
CA PHE A 164 -10.78 1.46 -27.40
C PHE A 164 -10.67 0.95 -28.83
N ALA A 165 -10.69 1.86 -29.82
CA ALA A 165 -10.57 1.51 -31.23
C ALA A 165 -9.21 0.91 -31.59
N SER A 166 -8.14 1.29 -30.85
CA SER A 166 -6.80 0.70 -31.00
C SER A 166 -6.00 0.83 -29.70
N LYS A 167 -4.86 0.13 -29.59
CA LYS A 167 -3.92 0.25 -28.47
C LYS A 167 -3.32 1.64 -28.33
N GLU A 168 -3.07 2.31 -29.45
CA GLU A 168 -2.52 3.66 -29.48
C GLU A 168 -3.52 4.64 -28.86
N VAL A 169 -4.80 4.54 -29.23
CA VAL A 169 -5.88 5.35 -28.66
C VAL A 169 -6.03 5.07 -27.16
N ALA A 170 -5.96 3.80 -26.75
CA ALA A 170 -5.98 3.42 -25.34
C ALA A 170 -4.83 4.07 -24.57
N LEU A 171 -3.61 4.01 -25.10
CA LEU A 171 -2.42 4.61 -24.49
C LEU A 171 -2.54 6.13 -24.41
N GLU A 172 -2.97 6.81 -25.46
CA GLU A 172 -3.15 8.26 -25.47
C GLU A 172 -4.16 8.73 -24.42
N VAL A 173 -5.25 7.98 -24.24
CA VAL A 173 -6.27 8.30 -23.24
C VAL A 173 -5.72 8.10 -21.83
N LEU A 174 -4.97 7.01 -21.56
CA LEU A 174 -4.31 6.79 -20.28
C LEU A 174 -3.27 7.88 -19.98
N GLN A 175 -2.45 8.25 -20.95
CA GLN A 175 -1.44 9.32 -20.80
C GLN A 175 -2.09 10.66 -20.48
N ARG A 176 -3.20 10.99 -21.13
CA ARG A 176 -3.98 12.19 -20.86
C ARG A 176 -4.54 12.16 -19.44
N PHE A 177 -5.13 11.05 -19.02
CA PHE A 177 -5.65 10.88 -17.66
C PHE A 177 -4.55 11.06 -16.61
N VAL A 178 -3.36 10.46 -16.85
CA VAL A 178 -2.19 10.63 -15.97
C VAL A 178 -1.73 12.09 -15.94
N HIS A 179 -1.73 12.78 -17.09
CA HIS A 179 -1.35 14.19 -17.17
C HIS A 179 -2.34 15.13 -16.43
N GLU A 180 -3.62 14.81 -16.45
CA GLU A 180 -4.65 15.59 -15.74
C GLU A 180 -4.50 15.48 -14.21
N GLY A 181 -3.88 14.42 -13.69
CA GLY A 181 -3.54 14.27 -12.29
C GLY A 181 -4.75 14.16 -11.34
N ARG A 182 -5.91 13.77 -11.86
CA ARG A 182 -7.14 13.63 -11.06
C ARG A 182 -7.30 12.20 -10.57
N PHE A 183 -6.50 11.85 -9.58
CA PHE A 183 -6.57 10.53 -8.97
C PHE A 183 -7.34 10.60 -7.66
N SER A 184 -8.16 9.59 -7.42
CA SER A 184 -8.84 9.38 -6.16
C SER A 184 -8.85 7.90 -5.83
N MET A 185 -8.66 7.56 -4.57
CA MET A 185 -8.67 6.20 -4.08
C MET A 185 -9.44 6.13 -2.77
N ASP A 186 -10.33 5.15 -2.63
CA ASP A 186 -10.99 4.90 -1.36
C ASP A 186 -10.01 4.22 -0.40
N LEU A 187 -9.61 4.94 0.65
CA LEU A 187 -8.64 4.46 1.64
C LEU A 187 -9.21 3.38 2.56
N ALA A 188 -10.53 3.20 2.57
CA ALA A 188 -11.19 2.15 3.32
C ALA A 188 -11.24 0.80 2.59
N GLU A 189 -10.89 0.75 1.29
CA GLU A 189 -10.89 -0.46 0.45
C GLU A 189 -9.48 -0.95 0.15
N PRO A 190 -8.84 -1.81 0.96
CA PRO A 190 -7.55 -2.39 0.63
C PRO A 190 -7.68 -3.50 -0.43
N PRO A 191 -6.60 -3.77 -1.19
CA PRO A 191 -5.32 -3.08 -1.15
C PRO A 191 -5.40 -1.68 -1.76
N LEU A 192 -4.63 -0.73 -1.21
CA LEU A 192 -4.52 0.61 -1.79
C LEU A 192 -3.67 0.59 -3.07
N LEU A 193 -3.95 -0.44 -3.89
CA LEU A 193 -3.43 -0.72 -5.22
C LEU A 193 -4.62 -0.97 -6.15
N ARG A 194 -4.72 -0.21 -7.23
CA ARG A 194 -5.82 -0.33 -8.19
C ARG A 194 -5.27 -0.56 -9.60
N LEU A 195 -5.76 -1.58 -10.28
CA LEU A 195 -5.39 -1.91 -11.65
C LEU A 195 -6.59 -1.73 -12.57
N GLU A 196 -6.50 -0.79 -13.51
CA GLU A 196 -7.53 -0.49 -14.49
C GLU A 196 -7.05 -0.81 -15.89
N LEU A 197 -7.86 -1.57 -16.64
CA LEU A 197 -7.54 -2.11 -17.95
C LEU A 197 -8.11 -1.25 -19.07
N ALA A 198 -7.26 -0.84 -20.00
CA ALA A 198 -7.62 -0.21 -21.25
C ALA A 198 -7.41 -1.22 -22.39
N GLU A 199 -8.47 -1.94 -22.76
CA GLU A 199 -8.48 -2.94 -23.84
C GLU A 199 -8.84 -2.29 -25.17
N ALA A 200 -8.24 -2.78 -26.28
CA ALA A 200 -8.60 -2.40 -27.64
C ALA A 200 -9.42 -3.50 -28.34
N GLU A 201 -10.21 -3.13 -29.33
CA GLU A 201 -10.95 -4.08 -30.15
C GLU A 201 -9.99 -4.87 -31.05
N GLY A 202 -10.19 -6.20 -31.10
CA GLY A 202 -9.45 -7.08 -32.02
C GLY A 202 -7.97 -7.29 -31.64
N ASP A 203 -7.53 -6.87 -30.47
CA ASP A 203 -6.14 -6.99 -30.04
C ASP A 203 -6.00 -7.96 -28.83
N GLU A 204 -4.95 -8.79 -28.84
CA GLU A 204 -4.68 -9.74 -27.75
C GLU A 204 -4.02 -9.08 -26.53
N GLY A 205 -3.32 -7.97 -26.73
CA GLY A 205 -2.65 -7.22 -25.66
C GLY A 205 -3.48 -6.03 -25.18
N CYS A 206 -3.04 -5.43 -24.09
CA CYS A 206 -3.72 -4.29 -23.47
C CYS A 206 -2.74 -3.35 -22.77
N HIS A 207 -3.22 -2.15 -22.46
CA HIS A 207 -2.58 -1.28 -21.47
C HIS A 207 -3.34 -1.35 -20.15
N ALA A 208 -2.64 -1.16 -19.06
CA ALA A 208 -3.22 -1.06 -17.73
C ALA A 208 -2.65 0.15 -16.98
N LEU A 209 -3.50 0.82 -16.23
CA LEU A 209 -3.12 1.85 -15.28
C LEU A 209 -3.05 1.21 -13.89
N LEU A 210 -1.85 1.09 -13.36
CA LEU A 210 -1.62 0.72 -11.97
C LEU A 210 -1.52 2.01 -11.15
N MET A 211 -2.35 2.14 -10.13
CA MET A 211 -2.29 3.22 -9.16
C MET A 211 -1.99 2.65 -7.79
N ASN A 212 -1.07 3.29 -7.08
CA ASN A 212 -0.76 2.94 -5.70
C ASN A 212 -0.81 4.19 -4.81
N HIS A 213 -1.14 4.04 -3.54
CA HIS A 213 -1.21 5.13 -2.59
C HIS A 213 0.01 5.12 -1.65
N HIS A 214 0.61 6.28 -1.41
CA HIS A 214 1.78 6.43 -0.52
C HIS A 214 1.54 6.12 0.97
N LEU A 215 0.30 5.90 1.39
CA LEU A 215 0.01 5.41 2.74
C LEU A 215 0.54 4.00 3.01
N ILE A 216 0.69 3.17 1.97
CA ILE A 216 1.11 1.77 2.08
C ILE A 216 2.56 1.51 1.66
N ASN A 217 3.24 2.49 1.10
CA ASN A 217 4.65 2.34 0.72
C ASN A 217 5.37 3.68 0.65
N ASP A 218 6.68 3.61 0.80
CA ASP A 218 7.64 4.64 0.43
C ASP A 218 8.51 4.15 -0.74
N HIS A 219 9.50 4.94 -1.15
CA HIS A 219 10.38 4.58 -2.25
C HIS A 219 11.15 3.26 -2.00
N VAL A 220 11.65 3.06 -0.79
CA VAL A 220 12.44 1.87 -0.44
C VAL A 220 11.56 0.62 -0.41
N SER A 221 10.40 0.70 0.22
CA SER A 221 9.45 -0.42 0.25
C SER A 221 8.92 -0.76 -1.14
N LEU A 222 8.72 0.25 -2.01
CA LEU A 222 8.31 0.02 -3.40
C LEU A 222 9.39 -0.76 -4.19
N GLU A 223 10.68 -0.43 -4.01
CA GLU A 223 11.78 -1.20 -4.63
C GLU A 223 11.79 -2.67 -4.17
N VAL A 224 11.54 -2.92 -2.88
CA VAL A 224 11.42 -4.29 -2.35
C VAL A 224 10.25 -5.02 -3.01
N LEU A 225 9.07 -4.38 -3.06
CA LEU A 225 7.87 -4.97 -3.66
C LEU A 225 8.05 -5.29 -5.15
N ILE A 226 8.70 -4.41 -5.92
CA ILE A 226 9.03 -4.64 -7.33
C ILE A 226 10.02 -5.80 -7.47
N GLY A 227 11.02 -5.89 -6.59
CA GLY A 227 11.98 -7.00 -6.56
C GLY A 227 11.29 -8.34 -6.28
N GLU A 228 10.42 -8.41 -5.28
CA GLU A 228 9.66 -9.63 -4.98
C GLU A 228 8.69 -10.00 -6.11
N LEU A 229 7.97 -9.01 -6.66
CA LEU A 229 7.09 -9.23 -7.81
C LEU A 229 7.85 -9.81 -9.00
N SER A 230 9.07 -9.31 -9.28
CA SER A 230 9.93 -9.85 -10.34
C SER A 230 10.32 -11.31 -10.07
N GLN A 231 10.67 -11.67 -8.83
CA GLN A 231 11.02 -13.04 -8.46
C GLN A 231 9.82 -13.98 -8.61
N VAL A 232 8.64 -13.57 -8.20
CA VAL A 232 7.41 -14.37 -8.40
C VAL A 232 7.11 -14.56 -9.88
N LEU A 233 7.25 -13.51 -10.71
CA LEU A 233 7.03 -13.59 -12.15
C LEU A 233 8.04 -14.49 -12.89
N THR A 234 9.23 -14.71 -12.31
CA THR A 234 10.25 -15.60 -12.85
C THR A 234 10.23 -17.02 -12.25
N GLY A 235 9.28 -17.30 -11.34
CA GLY A 235 9.16 -18.59 -10.66
C GLY A 235 10.27 -18.83 -9.62
N GLU A 236 10.80 -17.76 -9.02
CA GLU A 236 11.86 -17.79 -8.01
C GLU A 236 11.36 -17.42 -6.60
N GLU A 237 10.05 -17.51 -6.36
CA GLU A 237 9.41 -17.15 -5.09
C GLU A 237 9.95 -17.94 -3.88
N GLU A 238 10.49 -19.13 -4.09
CA GLU A 238 11.13 -19.94 -3.04
C GLU A 238 12.36 -19.25 -2.43
N ARG A 239 12.98 -18.31 -3.16
CA ARG A 239 14.12 -17.53 -2.67
C ARG A 239 13.74 -16.41 -1.71
N LEU A 240 12.45 -16.07 -1.66
CA LEU A 240 11.94 -15.05 -0.76
C LEU A 240 11.91 -15.60 0.66
N GLN A 241 12.63 -14.92 1.57
CA GLN A 241 12.65 -15.27 2.99
C GLN A 241 11.24 -15.16 3.59
N ALA A 242 10.92 -16.03 4.53
CA ALA A 242 9.70 -15.88 5.32
C ALA A 242 9.76 -14.58 6.14
N HIS A 243 8.69 -13.81 6.12
CA HIS A 243 8.51 -12.61 6.96
C HIS A 243 7.80 -12.94 8.25
#